data_866f2355a84e814e17d1c060f291e283
#
_entry.id   866f2355a84e814e17d1c060f291e283
#
_cell.length_a   1.000
_cell.length_b   1.000
_cell.length_c   1.000
_cell.angle_alpha   90.00
_cell.angle_beta   90.00
_cell.angle_gamma   90.00
#
_symmetry.space_group_name_H-M   'P 1'
#
loop_
_entity.id
_entity.type
_entity.pdbx_description
1 polymer ?
#
loop_
_entity_poly.entity_id
_entity_poly.type
_entity_poly.pdbx_seq_one_letter_code
_entity_poly.pdbx_strand_id
1 'polypeptide(L)'
;MIDHYRSIILMNTTIAEAAAAAATAPKHAVVPSDLWVAERKALLAREKELVHLQDEIARARRELPWERVAKDYVFHAPEGRRSLADLFEGRRQLLVQHFMFGPGWEHGCPSCSYMADHTDGMLVHLEHRDVSFAAVSRAPLAALERFRQRMGWKFRWVSSAGNDFNRDFHVSFAAEDRVDGAVYYNYGLTRFPNTEAPGVSVFCKDDAGEVFHTYSTFGRGVEVMMGTYRLLDLVPQGRGERDVPNKMEWVRHHDRYEPQPAKAAPAAGACCGAAA
;
A
#
# COMPACT_ATOMS: atom_id res chain seq x y z
N MET A 1 16.79 13.30 40.86
CA MET A 1 15.98 14.28 40.06
C MET A 1 16.76 14.99 38.94
N ILE A 2 18.09 14.95 38.96
CA ILE A 2 18.96 15.63 37.93
C ILE A 2 19.22 14.73 36.69
N ASP A 3 19.19 13.42 36.85
CA ASP A 3 19.45 12.50 35.74
C ASP A 3 18.30 12.35 34.72
N HIS A 4 17.08 12.62 35.16
CA HIS A 4 15.91 12.54 34.28
C HIS A 4 15.81 13.71 33.30
N TYR A 5 16.32 14.88 33.67
CA TYR A 5 16.37 16.05 32.79
C TYR A 5 17.49 15.96 31.72
N ARG A 6 18.61 15.28 32.02
CA ARG A 6 19.68 15.05 31.05
C ARG A 6 19.28 14.08 29.94
N SER A 7 18.49 13.04 30.24
CA SER A 7 17.98 12.10 29.22
C SER A 7 17.03 12.77 28.23
N ILE A 8 16.17 13.69 28.68
CA ILE A 8 15.21 14.39 27.81
C ILE A 8 15.92 15.38 26.88
N ILE A 9 16.97 16.05 27.35
CA ILE A 9 17.76 16.99 26.53
C ILE A 9 18.56 16.23 25.46
N LEU A 10 19.13 15.07 25.80
CA LEU A 10 19.87 14.24 24.84
C LEU A 10 18.95 13.60 23.78
N MET A 11 17.72 13.22 24.14
CA MET A 11 16.74 12.75 23.16
C MET A 11 16.27 13.84 22.18
N ASN A 12 16.07 15.06 22.67
CA ASN A 12 15.70 16.19 21.82
C ASN A 12 16.82 16.65 20.87
N THR A 13 18.07 16.51 21.27
CA THR A 13 19.23 16.83 20.40
C THR A 13 19.36 15.80 19.29
N THR A 14 19.17 14.51 19.57
CA THR A 14 19.22 13.44 18.54
C THR A 14 18.10 13.54 17.52
N ILE A 15 16.90 13.99 17.92
CA ILE A 15 15.78 14.20 16.99
C ILE A 15 16.02 15.44 16.12
N ALA A 16 16.61 16.50 16.66
CA ALA A 16 16.99 17.69 15.90
C ALA A 16 18.15 17.43 14.92
N GLU A 17 19.12 16.60 15.30
CA GLU A 17 20.23 16.18 14.42
C GLU A 17 19.76 15.21 13.33
N ALA A 18 18.84 14.30 13.63
CA ALA A 18 18.18 13.45 12.62
C ALA A 18 17.31 14.26 11.65
N ALA A 19 16.68 15.35 12.12
CA ALA A 19 15.95 16.27 11.25
C ALA A 19 16.88 17.18 10.41
N ALA A 20 18.08 17.50 10.89
CA ALA A 20 19.09 18.25 10.16
C ALA A 20 19.87 17.37 9.15
N ALA A 21 19.94 16.06 9.36
CA ALA A 21 20.41 15.08 8.37
C ALA A 21 19.38 14.82 7.26
N ALA A 22 18.17 15.42 7.33
CA ALA A 22 17.21 15.45 6.24
C ALA A 22 17.75 16.29 5.08
N ALA A 23 18.65 15.63 4.32
CA ALA A 23 18.90 15.84 2.90
C ALA A 23 19.10 17.31 2.47
N THR A 24 20.34 17.72 2.42
CA THR A 24 20.73 18.57 1.29
C THR A 24 20.35 17.81 0.02
N ALA A 25 19.33 18.29 -0.70
CA ALA A 25 19.02 17.77 -2.02
C ALA A 25 20.33 17.67 -2.82
N PRO A 26 20.60 16.58 -3.54
CA PRO A 26 21.81 16.48 -4.33
C PRO A 26 21.91 17.75 -5.18
N LYS A 27 23.08 18.41 -5.19
CA LYS A 27 23.27 19.61 -5.99
C LYS A 27 23.14 19.20 -7.46
N HIS A 28 21.95 19.41 -8.03
CA HIS A 28 21.71 19.21 -9.44
C HIS A 28 22.36 20.33 -10.23
N ALA A 29 22.91 20.00 -11.39
CA ALA A 29 23.41 21.00 -12.32
C ALA A 29 22.21 21.86 -12.78
N VAL A 30 22.42 23.18 -12.77
CA VAL A 30 21.49 24.13 -13.39
C VAL A 30 21.98 24.38 -14.81
N VAL A 31 21.17 24.08 -15.78
CA VAL A 31 21.56 24.15 -17.19
C VAL A 31 20.57 24.99 -18.00
N PRO A 32 20.94 25.52 -19.18
CA PRO A 32 20.01 26.14 -20.12
C PRO A 32 18.91 25.18 -20.56
N SER A 33 17.78 25.76 -21.00
CA SER A 33 16.57 24.99 -21.35
C SER A 33 16.78 23.98 -22.48
N ASP A 34 17.60 24.29 -23.47
CA ASP A 34 17.93 23.41 -24.59
C ASP A 34 18.68 22.17 -24.13
N LEU A 35 19.64 22.30 -23.26
CA LEU A 35 20.34 21.17 -22.64
C LEU A 35 19.41 20.35 -21.74
N TRP A 36 18.57 21.02 -20.93
CA TRP A 36 17.58 20.31 -20.10
C TRP A 36 16.63 19.50 -20.95
N VAL A 37 16.13 20.07 -22.07
CA VAL A 37 15.22 19.38 -23.00
C VAL A 37 15.93 18.17 -23.64
N ALA A 38 17.21 18.26 -23.96
CA ALA A 38 17.96 17.13 -24.54
C ALA A 38 18.02 15.96 -23.53
N GLU A 39 18.41 16.21 -22.30
CA GLU A 39 18.44 15.19 -21.23
C GLU A 39 17.04 14.64 -20.93
N ARG A 40 16.02 15.50 -20.89
CA ARG A 40 14.63 15.08 -20.68
C ARG A 40 14.12 14.17 -21.80
N LYS A 41 14.51 14.41 -23.04
CA LYS A 41 14.17 13.54 -24.17
C LYS A 41 14.83 12.17 -24.08
N ALA A 42 16.08 12.12 -23.61
CA ALA A 42 16.77 10.83 -23.39
C ALA A 42 16.06 10.02 -22.30
N LEU A 43 15.66 10.64 -21.18
CA LEU A 43 14.87 9.98 -20.14
C LEU A 43 13.48 9.54 -20.68
N LEU A 44 12.81 10.39 -21.48
CA LEU A 44 11.51 10.06 -22.08
C LEU A 44 11.55 8.80 -22.92
N ALA A 45 12.64 8.55 -23.63
CA ALA A 45 12.80 7.31 -24.41
C ALA A 45 12.73 6.07 -23.49
N ARG A 46 13.41 6.12 -22.34
CA ARG A 46 13.38 5.04 -21.34
C ARG A 46 12.00 4.88 -20.69
N GLU A 47 11.32 5.99 -20.41
CA GLU A 47 9.95 5.97 -19.87
C GLU A 47 8.98 5.29 -20.86
N LYS A 48 9.14 5.53 -22.16
CA LYS A 48 8.34 4.85 -23.20
C LYS A 48 8.61 3.34 -23.25
N GLU A 49 9.87 2.93 -23.18
CA GLU A 49 10.22 1.50 -23.08
C GLU A 49 9.54 0.84 -21.88
N LEU A 50 9.54 1.52 -20.72
CA LEU A 50 8.85 1.03 -19.53
C LEU A 50 7.34 0.89 -19.76
N VAL A 51 6.68 1.85 -20.40
CA VAL A 51 5.24 1.79 -20.71
C VAL A 51 4.95 0.58 -21.62
N HIS A 52 5.73 0.35 -22.67
CA HIS A 52 5.57 -0.83 -23.54
C HIS A 52 5.72 -2.15 -22.76
N LEU A 53 6.72 -2.24 -21.88
CA LEU A 53 6.90 -3.42 -21.02
C LEU A 53 5.71 -3.62 -20.07
N GLN A 54 5.16 -2.54 -19.52
CA GLN A 54 3.96 -2.60 -18.67
C GLN A 54 2.74 -3.12 -19.44
N ASP A 55 2.56 -2.69 -20.70
CA ASP A 55 1.49 -3.17 -21.57
C ASP A 55 1.65 -4.67 -21.89
N GLU A 56 2.86 -5.12 -22.17
CA GLU A 56 3.18 -6.53 -22.40
C GLU A 56 2.88 -7.39 -21.16
N ILE A 57 3.30 -6.96 -19.97
CA ILE A 57 3.01 -7.64 -18.73
C ILE A 57 1.51 -7.64 -18.44
N ALA A 58 0.80 -6.54 -18.70
CA ALA A 58 -0.64 -6.46 -18.52
C ALA A 58 -1.38 -7.42 -19.46
N ARG A 59 -0.91 -7.60 -20.71
CA ARG A 59 -1.43 -8.61 -21.63
C ARG A 59 -1.16 -10.02 -21.09
N ALA A 60 0.08 -10.33 -20.73
CA ALA A 60 0.46 -11.63 -20.20
C ALA A 60 -0.37 -12.03 -18.95
N ARG A 61 -0.70 -11.07 -18.07
CA ARG A 61 -1.60 -11.34 -16.93
C ARG A 61 -3.00 -11.77 -17.38
N ARG A 62 -3.55 -11.19 -18.43
CA ARG A 62 -4.86 -11.58 -18.96
C ARG A 62 -4.86 -12.94 -19.65
N GLU A 63 -3.70 -13.40 -20.10
CA GLU A 63 -3.48 -14.69 -20.76
C GLU A 63 -3.14 -15.82 -19.77
N LEU A 64 -2.97 -15.51 -18.47
CA LEU A 64 -2.75 -16.53 -17.45
C LEU A 64 -3.94 -17.51 -17.42
N PRO A 65 -3.68 -18.82 -17.24
CA PRO A 65 -4.76 -19.78 -16.98
C PRO A 65 -5.45 -19.44 -15.67
N TRP A 66 -6.75 -19.72 -15.62
CA TRP A 66 -7.55 -19.48 -14.44
C TRP A 66 -7.64 -20.75 -13.58
N GLU A 67 -7.63 -20.58 -12.27
CA GLU A 67 -7.82 -21.63 -11.30
C GLU A 67 -9.25 -21.59 -10.75
N ARG A 68 -9.99 -22.69 -10.85
CA ARG A 68 -11.34 -22.78 -10.29
C ARG A 68 -11.27 -22.74 -8.76
N VAL A 69 -12.03 -21.85 -8.13
CA VAL A 69 -12.19 -21.81 -6.68
C VAL A 69 -13.26 -22.80 -6.26
N ALA A 70 -12.83 -24.02 -5.91
CA ALA A 70 -13.75 -25.11 -5.55
C ALA A 70 -14.25 -25.06 -4.10
N LYS A 71 -13.56 -24.29 -3.23
CA LYS A 71 -13.84 -24.20 -1.79
C LYS A 71 -14.85 -23.08 -1.51
N ASP A 72 -15.86 -23.38 -0.73
CA ASP A 72 -16.85 -22.39 -0.27
C ASP A 72 -16.25 -21.57 0.89
N TYR A 73 -15.96 -20.31 0.63
CA TYR A 73 -15.55 -19.36 1.65
C TYR A 73 -16.76 -18.53 2.11
N VAL A 74 -16.92 -18.43 3.42
CA VAL A 74 -17.97 -17.60 4.04
C VAL A 74 -17.34 -16.54 4.92
N PHE A 75 -17.61 -15.30 4.60
CA PHE A 75 -17.12 -14.12 5.30
C PHE A 75 -18.19 -13.52 6.20
N HIS A 76 -17.78 -12.82 7.24
CA HIS A 76 -18.65 -11.99 8.06
C HIS A 76 -18.63 -10.56 7.51
N ALA A 77 -19.78 -10.04 7.15
CA ALA A 77 -20.00 -8.67 6.69
C ALA A 77 -21.07 -7.97 7.55
N PRO A 78 -21.17 -6.62 7.54
CA PRO A 78 -22.16 -5.90 8.35
C PRO A 78 -23.60 -6.36 8.09
N GLU A 79 -23.92 -6.75 6.88
CA GLU A 79 -25.23 -7.25 6.47
C GLU A 79 -25.42 -8.76 6.67
N GLY A 80 -24.48 -9.45 7.34
CA GLY A 80 -24.52 -10.88 7.61
C GLY A 80 -23.44 -11.70 6.89
N ARG A 81 -23.66 -13.01 6.78
CA ARG A 81 -22.69 -13.92 6.12
C ARG A 81 -22.73 -13.71 4.60
N ARG A 82 -21.56 -13.69 3.97
CA ARG A 82 -21.38 -13.55 2.53
C ARG A 82 -20.45 -14.62 2.00
N SER A 83 -20.78 -15.21 0.86
CA SER A 83 -19.87 -16.06 0.10
C SER A 83 -18.84 -15.23 -0.68
N LEU A 84 -17.82 -15.87 -1.24
CA LEU A 84 -16.89 -15.20 -2.17
C LEU A 84 -17.66 -14.65 -3.40
N ALA A 85 -18.64 -15.38 -3.89
CA ALA A 85 -19.49 -14.97 -5.01
C ALA A 85 -20.34 -13.72 -4.70
N ASP A 86 -20.76 -13.53 -3.44
CA ASP A 86 -21.52 -12.35 -3.02
C ASP A 86 -20.67 -11.07 -3.02
N LEU A 87 -19.34 -11.18 -2.84
CA LEU A 87 -18.44 -10.04 -2.85
C LEU A 87 -18.30 -9.37 -4.23
N PHE A 88 -18.72 -10.06 -5.28
CA PHE A 88 -18.79 -9.48 -6.63
C PHE A 88 -19.92 -8.46 -6.80
N GLU A 89 -20.91 -8.41 -5.91
CA GLU A 89 -22.00 -7.42 -5.93
C GLU A 89 -22.69 -7.29 -7.31
N GLY A 90 -22.91 -8.40 -7.99
CA GLY A 90 -23.49 -8.43 -9.32
C GLY A 90 -22.52 -8.21 -10.49
N ARG A 91 -21.28 -7.84 -10.21
CA ARG A 91 -20.23 -7.65 -11.23
C ARG A 91 -19.53 -8.96 -11.57
N ARG A 92 -18.76 -8.97 -12.66
CA ARG A 92 -18.04 -10.16 -13.13
C ARG A 92 -16.62 -10.28 -12.61
N GLN A 93 -16.04 -9.20 -12.09
CA GLN A 93 -14.65 -9.16 -11.61
C GLN A 93 -14.58 -8.67 -10.17
N LEU A 94 -13.65 -9.23 -9.41
CA LEU A 94 -13.44 -8.85 -8.01
C LEU A 94 -11.94 -8.68 -7.73
N LEU A 95 -11.57 -7.53 -7.18
CA LEU A 95 -10.28 -7.26 -6.58
C LEU A 95 -10.40 -7.45 -5.06
N VAL A 96 -9.55 -8.27 -4.49
CA VAL A 96 -9.45 -8.48 -3.03
C VAL A 96 -8.11 -7.95 -2.53
N GLN A 97 -8.14 -6.98 -1.63
CA GLN A 97 -6.98 -6.61 -0.84
C GLN A 97 -6.92 -7.51 0.40
N HIS A 98 -5.89 -8.33 0.52
CA HIS A 98 -5.55 -9.01 1.76
C HIS A 98 -4.94 -8.01 2.72
N PHE A 99 -5.78 -7.47 3.59
CA PHE A 99 -5.40 -6.41 4.51
C PHE A 99 -4.93 -7.03 5.84
N MET A 100 -3.69 -6.77 6.22
CA MET A 100 -3.11 -7.30 7.46
C MET A 100 -3.80 -6.68 8.68
N PHE A 101 -4.74 -7.41 9.23
CA PHE A 101 -5.39 -7.13 10.51
C PHE A 101 -5.77 -8.47 11.14
N GLY A 102 -4.87 -9.00 11.96
CA GLY A 102 -5.00 -10.32 12.58
C GLY A 102 -5.87 -10.30 13.85
N PRO A 103 -6.28 -11.47 14.32
CA PRO A 103 -6.95 -11.60 15.61
C PRO A 103 -6.06 -11.04 16.74
N GLY A 104 -6.66 -10.26 17.64
CA GLY A 104 -5.97 -9.67 18.79
C GLY A 104 -5.13 -8.42 18.46
N TRP A 105 -5.02 -8.00 17.22
CA TRP A 105 -4.39 -6.73 16.88
C TRP A 105 -5.30 -5.57 17.28
N GLU A 106 -4.71 -4.52 17.80
CA GLU A 106 -5.44 -3.31 18.18
C GLU A 106 -5.82 -2.47 16.95
N HIS A 107 -4.93 -2.45 15.95
CA HIS A 107 -5.08 -1.65 14.74
C HIS A 107 -4.66 -2.45 13.50
N GLY A 108 -5.23 -2.09 12.36
CA GLY A 108 -4.78 -2.57 11.08
C GLY A 108 -3.37 -2.07 10.72
N CYS A 109 -2.67 -2.79 9.85
CA CYS A 109 -1.32 -2.46 9.41
C CYS A 109 -1.27 -1.07 8.73
N PRO A 110 -0.33 -0.17 9.11
CA PRO A 110 -0.20 1.15 8.48
C PRO A 110 0.05 1.10 6.97
N SER A 111 0.88 0.18 6.49
CA SER A 111 1.16 0.05 5.05
C SER A 111 -0.05 -0.44 4.26
N CYS A 112 -0.87 -1.35 4.83
CA CYS A 112 -2.15 -1.75 4.22
C CYS A 112 -3.16 -0.60 4.23
N SER A 113 -3.15 0.22 5.29
CA SER A 113 -3.97 1.43 5.37
C SER A 113 -3.59 2.45 4.30
N TYR A 114 -2.30 2.64 4.09
CA TYR A 114 -1.77 3.49 3.02
C TYR A 114 -2.25 3.05 1.62
N MET A 115 -2.30 1.73 1.34
CA MET A 115 -2.92 1.21 0.11
C MET A 115 -4.41 1.52 0.06
N ALA A 116 -5.12 1.26 1.15
CA ALA A 116 -6.58 1.45 1.25
C ALA A 116 -6.99 2.92 1.05
N ASP A 117 -6.21 3.87 1.56
CA ASP A 117 -6.44 5.31 1.36
C ASP A 117 -6.48 5.71 -0.12
N HIS A 118 -5.70 5.04 -0.98
CA HIS A 118 -5.72 5.31 -2.42
C HIS A 118 -6.89 4.63 -3.13
N THR A 119 -7.38 3.51 -2.58
CA THR A 119 -8.42 2.71 -3.23
C THR A 119 -9.78 3.36 -3.14
N ASP A 120 -10.11 3.99 -2.01
CA ASP A 120 -11.45 4.51 -1.74
C ASP A 120 -11.92 5.53 -2.80
N GLY A 121 -11.01 6.35 -3.31
CA GLY A 121 -11.30 7.29 -4.39
C GLY A 121 -11.44 6.65 -5.78
N MET A 122 -11.00 5.40 -5.98
CA MET A 122 -11.05 4.70 -7.27
C MET A 122 -12.28 3.81 -7.44
N LEU A 123 -13.05 3.56 -6.38
CA LEU A 123 -14.16 2.59 -6.38
C LEU A 123 -15.14 2.82 -7.51
N VAL A 124 -15.64 4.05 -7.66
CA VAL A 124 -16.61 4.42 -8.68
C VAL A 124 -16.12 4.11 -10.11
N HIS A 125 -14.83 4.26 -10.37
CA HIS A 125 -14.25 3.97 -11.68
C HIS A 125 -14.10 2.46 -11.91
N LEU A 126 -13.71 1.70 -10.89
CA LEU A 126 -13.65 0.24 -10.95
C LEU A 126 -15.03 -0.36 -11.20
N GLU A 127 -16.03 0.10 -10.45
CA GLU A 127 -17.41 -0.34 -10.57
C GLU A 127 -17.98 -0.08 -11.96
N HIS A 128 -17.69 1.08 -12.55
CA HIS A 128 -18.08 1.41 -13.92
C HIS A 128 -17.43 0.48 -14.95
N ARG A 129 -16.32 -0.18 -14.61
CA ARG A 129 -15.61 -1.17 -15.44
C ARG A 129 -15.90 -2.61 -15.03
N ASP A 130 -17.03 -2.85 -14.37
CA ASP A 130 -17.47 -4.18 -13.95
C ASP A 130 -16.51 -4.88 -12.98
N VAL A 131 -15.89 -4.10 -12.09
CA VAL A 131 -14.94 -4.59 -11.08
C VAL A 131 -15.43 -4.17 -9.69
N SER A 132 -15.65 -5.16 -8.82
CA SER A 132 -15.87 -4.96 -7.39
C SER A 132 -14.55 -4.95 -6.65
N PHE A 133 -14.52 -4.26 -5.52
CA PHE A 133 -13.40 -4.26 -4.59
C PHE A 133 -13.85 -4.66 -3.19
N ALA A 134 -13.07 -5.51 -2.53
CA ALA A 134 -13.25 -5.83 -1.12
C ALA A 134 -11.90 -5.93 -0.42
N ALA A 135 -11.82 -5.44 0.82
CA ALA A 135 -10.74 -5.81 1.72
C ALA A 135 -11.15 -7.03 2.54
N VAL A 136 -10.20 -7.93 2.80
CA VAL A 136 -10.40 -9.13 3.61
C VAL A 136 -9.34 -9.19 4.70
N SER A 137 -9.76 -9.44 5.95
CA SER A 137 -8.88 -9.57 7.11
C SER A 137 -9.40 -10.64 8.08
N ARG A 138 -8.52 -11.17 8.92
CA ARG A 138 -8.90 -12.19 9.94
C ARG A 138 -9.38 -11.61 11.26
N ALA A 139 -9.24 -10.32 11.52
CA ALA A 139 -9.78 -9.71 12.71
C ALA A 139 -11.31 -9.85 12.77
N PRO A 140 -11.91 -9.90 13.97
CA PRO A 140 -13.36 -9.91 14.12
C PRO A 140 -14.01 -8.71 13.42
N LEU A 141 -15.18 -8.92 12.79
CA LEU A 141 -15.91 -7.89 12.03
C LEU A 141 -16.08 -6.58 12.82
N ALA A 142 -16.42 -6.65 14.10
CA ALA A 142 -16.58 -5.46 14.93
C ALA A 142 -15.29 -4.61 15.04
N ALA A 143 -14.11 -5.23 14.98
CA ALA A 143 -12.83 -4.52 14.97
C ALA A 143 -12.58 -3.85 13.60
N LEU A 144 -12.91 -4.55 12.50
CA LEU A 144 -12.80 -4.02 11.15
C LEU A 144 -13.69 -2.79 10.99
N GLU A 145 -14.96 -2.86 11.40
CA GLU A 145 -15.92 -1.78 11.28
C GLU A 145 -15.52 -0.53 12.09
N ARG A 146 -15.05 -0.70 13.33
CA ARG A 146 -14.53 0.42 14.13
C ARG A 146 -13.35 1.10 13.44
N PHE A 147 -12.43 0.29 12.89
CA PHE A 147 -11.24 0.82 12.22
C PHE A 147 -11.61 1.49 10.91
N ARG A 148 -12.48 0.88 10.10
CA ARG A 148 -13.01 1.44 8.85
C ARG A 148 -13.70 2.80 9.06
N GLN A 149 -14.54 2.90 10.10
CA GLN A 149 -15.22 4.14 10.49
C GLN A 149 -14.21 5.22 10.91
N ARG A 150 -13.22 4.86 11.73
CA ARG A 150 -12.14 5.78 12.12
C ARG A 150 -11.39 6.35 10.92
N MET A 151 -11.10 5.49 9.94
CA MET A 151 -10.37 5.87 8.73
C MET A 151 -11.28 6.51 7.65
N GLY A 152 -12.58 6.54 7.82
CA GLY A 152 -13.54 7.14 6.89
C GLY A 152 -13.68 6.40 5.57
N TRP A 153 -13.23 5.14 5.47
CA TRP A 153 -13.28 4.35 4.23
C TRP A 153 -14.69 3.87 3.90
N LYS A 154 -15.01 3.78 2.62
CA LYS A 154 -16.31 3.39 2.08
C LYS A 154 -16.32 2.00 1.46
N PHE A 155 -15.15 1.48 1.08
CA PHE A 155 -15.06 0.15 0.47
C PHE A 155 -15.59 -0.93 1.40
N ARG A 156 -16.01 -2.05 0.81
CA ARG A 156 -16.42 -3.25 1.52
C ARG A 156 -15.22 -3.87 2.24
N TRP A 157 -15.36 -4.09 3.53
CA TRP A 157 -14.38 -4.83 4.31
C TRP A 157 -15.05 -5.97 5.06
N VAL A 158 -14.61 -7.20 4.81
CA VAL A 158 -15.20 -8.41 5.39
C VAL A 158 -14.18 -9.16 6.23
N SER A 159 -14.70 -9.88 7.23
CA SER A 159 -13.87 -10.72 8.09
C SER A 159 -13.88 -12.17 7.59
N SER A 160 -12.69 -12.73 7.42
CA SER A 160 -12.46 -14.17 7.16
C SER A 160 -12.24 -14.95 8.46
N ALA A 161 -12.58 -14.39 9.62
CA ALA A 161 -12.47 -15.09 10.89
C ALA A 161 -13.28 -16.41 10.85
N GLY A 162 -12.61 -17.50 11.17
CA GLY A 162 -13.23 -18.84 11.20
C GLY A 162 -13.28 -19.56 9.84
N ASN A 163 -12.64 -19.02 8.78
CA ASN A 163 -12.42 -19.74 7.53
C ASN A 163 -10.92 -19.70 7.13
N ASP A 164 -10.54 -20.50 6.13
CA ASP A 164 -9.16 -20.66 5.71
C ASP A 164 -8.75 -19.74 4.55
N PHE A 165 -9.58 -18.81 4.11
CA PHE A 165 -9.33 -17.98 2.93
C PHE A 165 -7.94 -17.33 2.93
N ASN A 166 -7.57 -16.65 4.02
CA ASN A 166 -6.27 -16.01 4.09
C ASN A 166 -5.10 -17.02 4.09
N ARG A 167 -5.30 -18.22 4.65
CA ARG A 167 -4.29 -19.28 4.67
C ARG A 167 -4.14 -19.91 3.29
N ASP A 168 -5.24 -20.20 2.61
CA ASP A 168 -5.25 -20.78 1.27
C ASP A 168 -4.62 -19.83 0.22
N PHE A 169 -4.74 -18.51 0.43
CA PHE A 169 -4.08 -17.49 -0.39
C PHE A 169 -2.69 -17.08 0.15
N HIS A 170 -2.12 -17.84 1.08
CA HIS A 170 -0.77 -17.67 1.62
C HIS A 170 -0.47 -16.27 2.19
N VAL A 171 -1.45 -15.66 2.83
CA VAL A 171 -1.33 -14.34 3.47
C VAL A 171 -1.61 -14.38 4.97
N SER A 172 -1.78 -15.57 5.54
CA SER A 172 -1.82 -15.81 6.99
C SER A 172 -1.07 -17.08 7.31
N PHE A 173 -0.30 -17.05 8.38
CA PHE A 173 0.62 -18.10 8.75
C PHE A 173 0.39 -18.52 10.20
N ALA A 174 0.12 -19.79 10.42
CA ALA A 174 0.15 -20.43 11.73
C ALA A 174 1.58 -20.91 12.06
N ALA A 175 1.80 -21.36 13.28
CA ALA A 175 3.11 -21.85 13.69
C ALA A 175 3.56 -23.07 12.86
N GLU A 176 2.60 -23.95 12.53
CA GLU A 176 2.82 -25.16 11.72
C GLU A 176 3.12 -24.88 10.25
N ASP A 177 2.79 -23.69 9.74
CA ASP A 177 3.10 -23.29 8.36
C ASP A 177 4.57 -22.89 8.18
N ARG A 178 5.34 -22.86 9.28
CA ARG A 178 6.75 -22.44 9.27
C ARG A 178 7.67 -23.62 9.13
N VAL A 179 8.51 -23.58 8.10
CA VAL A 179 9.61 -24.53 7.88
C VAL A 179 10.92 -23.77 8.09
N ASP A 180 11.71 -24.13 9.08
CA ASP A 180 12.97 -23.44 9.46
C ASP A 180 12.80 -21.91 9.61
N GLY A 181 11.63 -21.48 10.12
CA GLY A 181 11.27 -20.07 10.30
C GLY A 181 10.84 -19.34 9.02
N ALA A 182 10.80 -20.03 7.87
CA ALA A 182 10.25 -19.51 6.62
C ALA A 182 8.80 -19.94 6.41
N VAL A 183 8.07 -19.16 5.65
CA VAL A 183 6.69 -19.42 5.21
C VAL A 183 6.62 -19.38 3.68
N TYR A 184 5.64 -20.07 3.11
CA TYR A 184 5.36 -19.93 1.68
C TYR A 184 4.59 -18.62 1.44
N TYR A 185 5.24 -17.67 0.77
CA TYR A 185 4.67 -16.36 0.44
C TYR A 185 5.27 -15.83 -0.85
N ASN A 186 4.47 -15.16 -1.65
CA ASN A 186 4.90 -14.60 -2.94
C ASN A 186 5.58 -15.64 -3.85
N TYR A 187 4.96 -16.82 -3.93
CA TYR A 187 5.38 -17.96 -4.77
C TYR A 187 6.74 -18.59 -4.40
N GLY A 188 7.17 -18.41 -3.15
CA GLY A 188 8.41 -19.00 -2.68
C GLY A 188 8.52 -19.03 -1.15
N LEU A 189 9.49 -19.76 -0.64
CA LEU A 189 9.80 -19.76 0.79
C LEU A 189 10.56 -18.49 1.16
N THR A 190 10.07 -17.76 2.15
CA THR A 190 10.67 -16.52 2.64
C THR A 190 10.52 -16.39 4.15
N ARG A 191 11.45 -15.70 4.79
CA ARG A 191 11.31 -15.33 6.21
C ARG A 191 10.37 -14.12 6.30
N PHE A 192 9.24 -14.31 6.98
CA PHE A 192 8.27 -13.26 7.18
C PHE A 192 7.95 -13.13 8.69
N PRO A 193 8.12 -11.92 9.28
CA PRO A 193 8.11 -11.79 10.75
C PRO A 193 6.70 -11.88 11.36
N ASN A 194 5.67 -11.50 10.58
CA ASN A 194 4.30 -11.42 11.07
C ASN A 194 3.49 -12.69 10.77
N THR A 195 2.34 -12.82 11.40
CA THR A 195 1.35 -13.88 11.14
C THR A 195 0.41 -13.55 9.99
N GLU A 196 0.37 -12.31 9.55
CA GLU A 196 -0.41 -11.82 8.42
C GLU A 196 0.54 -11.17 7.41
N ALA A 197 0.25 -11.30 6.11
CA ALA A 197 0.99 -10.69 5.02
C ALA A 197 0.06 -9.92 4.06
N PRO A 198 0.56 -8.88 3.38
CA PRO A 198 -0.24 -8.13 2.42
C PRO A 198 -0.28 -8.84 1.07
N GLY A 199 -1.36 -8.67 0.34
CA GLY A 199 -1.51 -9.17 -1.02
C GLY A 199 -2.70 -8.55 -1.72
N VAL A 200 -2.78 -8.81 -3.01
CA VAL A 200 -3.95 -8.51 -3.85
C VAL A 200 -4.25 -9.74 -4.69
N SER A 201 -5.49 -10.22 -4.63
CA SER A 201 -5.98 -11.31 -5.48
C SER A 201 -7.11 -10.83 -6.37
N VAL A 202 -7.18 -11.39 -7.57
CA VAL A 202 -8.17 -11.06 -8.58
C VAL A 202 -8.97 -12.31 -8.91
N PHE A 203 -10.28 -12.13 -8.96
CA PHE A 203 -11.22 -13.20 -9.28
C PHE A 203 -12.11 -12.78 -10.43
N CYS A 204 -12.58 -13.76 -11.20
CA CYS A 204 -13.58 -13.60 -12.23
C CYS A 204 -14.73 -14.59 -11.98
N LYS A 205 -15.94 -14.17 -12.31
CA LYS A 205 -17.13 -15.02 -12.26
C LYS A 205 -17.68 -15.18 -13.68
N ASP A 206 -17.93 -16.43 -14.10
CA ASP A 206 -18.54 -16.71 -15.39
C ASP A 206 -20.06 -16.54 -15.37
N ASP A 207 -20.70 -16.79 -16.51
CA ASP A 207 -22.16 -16.67 -16.65
C ASP A 207 -22.93 -17.77 -15.89
N ALA A 208 -22.27 -18.88 -15.52
CA ALA A 208 -22.83 -19.93 -14.68
C ALA A 208 -22.73 -19.62 -13.18
N GLY A 209 -22.01 -18.55 -12.82
CA GLY A 209 -21.76 -18.13 -11.43
C GLY A 209 -20.53 -18.79 -10.80
N GLU A 210 -19.77 -19.59 -11.57
CA GLU A 210 -18.53 -20.20 -11.11
C GLU A 210 -17.44 -19.15 -10.91
N VAL A 211 -16.71 -19.26 -9.80
CA VAL A 211 -15.65 -18.30 -9.42
C VAL A 211 -14.28 -18.89 -9.77
N PHE A 212 -13.47 -18.07 -10.41
CA PHE A 212 -12.09 -18.40 -10.78
C PHE A 212 -11.12 -17.39 -10.16
N HIS A 213 -10.01 -17.87 -9.63
CA HIS A 213 -8.84 -17.08 -9.27
C HIS A 213 -8.01 -16.86 -10.55
N THR A 214 -7.73 -15.61 -10.88
CA THR A 214 -7.09 -15.26 -12.16
C THR A 214 -5.69 -14.68 -11.98
N TYR A 215 -5.41 -14.05 -10.82
CA TYR A 215 -4.12 -13.44 -10.55
C TYR A 215 -3.96 -13.14 -9.06
N SER A 216 -2.74 -13.23 -8.56
CA SER A 216 -2.36 -12.67 -7.26
C SER A 216 -0.99 -11.99 -7.34
N THR A 217 -0.80 -10.98 -6.49
CA THR A 217 0.48 -10.30 -6.32
C THR A 217 0.71 -9.92 -4.86
N PHE A 218 1.97 -9.95 -4.45
CA PHE A 218 2.38 -9.81 -3.06
C PHE A 218 3.63 -8.94 -2.95
N GLY A 219 4.04 -8.61 -1.73
CA GLY A 219 5.24 -7.82 -1.48
C GLY A 219 5.23 -6.52 -2.30
N ARG A 220 6.30 -6.24 -3.02
CA ARG A 220 6.38 -5.04 -3.87
C ARG A 220 5.39 -5.01 -5.04
N GLY A 221 4.84 -6.15 -5.44
CA GLY A 221 3.82 -6.19 -6.49
C GLY A 221 2.54 -5.43 -6.13
N VAL A 222 2.26 -5.22 -4.84
CA VAL A 222 1.11 -4.42 -4.40
C VAL A 222 1.33 -2.91 -4.50
N GLU A 223 2.54 -2.43 -4.85
CA GLU A 223 2.82 -1.00 -5.05
C GLU A 223 1.96 -0.38 -6.18
N VAL A 224 1.36 -1.19 -7.03
CA VAL A 224 0.38 -0.72 -8.03
C VAL A 224 -0.79 0.03 -7.40
N MET A 225 -1.14 -0.29 -6.14
CA MET A 225 -2.19 0.38 -5.38
C MET A 225 -1.70 1.60 -4.58
N MET A 226 -0.40 1.94 -4.65
CA MET A 226 0.21 2.98 -3.83
C MET A 226 0.50 4.24 -4.67
N GLY A 227 -0.57 5.01 -4.98
CA GLY A 227 -0.45 6.21 -5.82
C GLY A 227 0.55 7.24 -5.29
N THR A 228 0.63 7.46 -3.99
CA THR A 228 1.60 8.39 -3.38
C THR A 228 3.05 7.99 -3.70
N TYR A 229 3.38 6.69 -3.73
CA TYR A 229 4.72 6.25 -4.12
C TYR A 229 5.07 6.66 -5.56
N ARG A 230 4.09 6.55 -6.47
CA ARG A 230 4.28 6.99 -7.87
C ARG A 230 4.54 8.50 -7.96
N LEU A 231 3.86 9.30 -7.13
CA LEU A 231 4.08 10.74 -7.08
C LEU A 231 5.41 11.09 -6.41
N LEU A 232 5.80 10.39 -5.34
CA LEU A 232 7.09 10.57 -4.69
C LEU A 232 8.26 10.22 -5.63
N ASP A 233 8.11 9.25 -6.50
CA ASP A 233 9.12 8.90 -7.50
C ASP A 233 9.33 10.01 -8.56
N LEU A 234 8.41 10.99 -8.69
CA LEU A 234 8.54 12.14 -9.60
C LEU A 234 9.26 13.35 -8.97
N VAL A 235 9.29 13.44 -7.64
CA VAL A 235 9.87 14.61 -6.96
C VAL A 235 11.37 14.41 -6.69
N PRO A 236 12.17 15.48 -6.61
CA PRO A 236 13.63 15.37 -6.51
C PRO A 236 14.16 14.58 -5.32
N GLN A 237 13.45 14.57 -4.20
CA GLN A 237 13.84 13.82 -3.00
C GLN A 237 13.42 12.35 -3.03
N GLY A 238 12.52 11.99 -3.97
CA GLY A 238 11.98 10.63 -4.07
C GLY A 238 11.22 10.23 -2.80
N ARG A 239 11.25 8.93 -2.49
CA ARG A 239 10.55 8.34 -1.32
C ARG A 239 11.24 8.61 0.02
N GLY A 240 12.49 9.10 0.03
CA GLY A 240 13.27 9.28 1.24
C GLY A 240 13.70 7.98 1.94
N GLU A 241 13.64 6.84 1.24
CA GLU A 241 13.85 5.51 1.81
C GLU A 241 15.22 4.89 1.47
N ARG A 242 16.17 5.67 0.94
CA ARG A 242 17.44 5.12 0.45
C ARG A 242 18.25 4.46 1.57
N ASP A 243 18.36 5.13 2.69
CA ASP A 243 19.25 4.77 3.79
C ASP A 243 18.51 4.21 5.03
N VAL A 244 17.20 3.91 4.90
CA VAL A 244 16.44 3.31 6.00
C VAL A 244 16.37 1.79 5.84
N PRO A 245 16.62 1.02 6.92
CA PRO A 245 16.58 -0.44 6.88
C PRO A 245 15.18 -0.98 6.54
N ASN A 246 14.14 -0.38 7.11
CA ASN A 246 12.76 -0.77 6.91
C ASN A 246 12.07 0.23 5.97
N LYS A 247 11.85 -0.16 4.72
CA LYS A 247 11.04 0.63 3.79
C LYS A 247 9.64 0.84 4.38
N MET A 248 8.99 1.95 4.07
CA MET A 248 7.70 2.33 4.63
C MET A 248 7.68 2.59 6.16
N GLU A 249 8.81 2.69 6.82
CA GLU A 249 8.86 2.96 8.27
C GLU A 249 8.24 4.34 8.64
N TRP A 250 8.26 5.28 7.70
CA TRP A 250 7.65 6.61 7.84
C TRP A 250 6.12 6.59 7.73
N VAL A 251 5.53 5.52 7.15
CA VAL A 251 4.08 5.42 6.91
C VAL A 251 3.33 5.30 8.23
N ARG A 252 2.30 6.12 8.39
CA ARG A 252 1.36 6.11 9.50
C ARG A 252 -0.06 5.90 8.97
N HIS A 253 -1.02 5.62 9.85
CA HIS A 253 -2.42 5.83 9.50
C HIS A 253 -2.62 7.31 9.17
N HIS A 254 -3.42 7.65 8.17
CA HIS A 254 -3.50 9.02 7.66
C HIS A 254 -3.93 10.06 8.73
N ASP A 255 -4.61 9.61 9.78
CA ASP A 255 -5.03 10.43 10.92
C ASP A 255 -3.98 10.53 12.06
N ARG A 256 -2.79 9.95 11.87
CA ARG A 256 -1.71 9.90 12.87
C ARG A 256 -0.39 10.51 12.39
N TYR A 257 -0.40 11.24 11.30
CA TYR A 257 0.74 12.06 10.94
C TYR A 257 0.78 13.30 11.83
N GLU A 258 1.96 13.60 12.38
CA GLU A 258 2.17 14.84 13.11
C GLU A 258 2.01 16.04 12.17
N PRO A 259 1.41 17.15 12.65
CA PRO A 259 1.38 18.37 11.87
C PRO A 259 2.81 18.79 11.52
N GLN A 260 3.13 18.90 10.24
CA GLN A 260 4.43 19.44 9.84
C GLN A 260 4.52 20.89 10.35
N PRO A 261 5.61 21.28 11.04
CA PRO A 261 5.80 22.67 11.38
C PRO A 261 5.72 23.49 10.09
N ALA A 262 4.89 24.54 10.10
CA ALA A 262 4.80 25.44 8.96
C ALA A 262 6.23 25.88 8.60
N LYS A 263 6.71 25.53 7.40
CA LYS A 263 7.98 26.04 6.92
C LYS A 263 7.91 27.56 7.03
N ALA A 264 8.80 28.17 7.82
CA ALA A 264 8.91 29.61 7.91
C ALA A 264 8.95 30.17 6.47
N ALA A 265 8.04 31.07 6.15
CA ALA A 265 8.11 31.75 4.87
C ALA A 265 9.53 32.33 4.73
N PRO A 266 10.19 32.19 3.57
CA PRO A 266 11.48 32.82 3.37
C PRO A 266 11.32 34.30 3.73
N ALA A 267 12.19 34.79 4.62
CA ALA A 267 12.20 36.20 4.99
C ALA A 267 12.21 37.03 3.70
N ALA A 268 11.19 37.89 3.55
CA ALA A 268 11.08 38.75 2.40
C ALA A 268 12.40 39.52 2.31
N GLY A 269 13.21 39.21 1.31
CA GLY A 269 14.46 39.92 1.07
C GLY A 269 14.16 41.39 0.95
N ALA A 270 14.76 42.21 1.81
CA ALA A 270 14.70 43.65 1.71
C ALA A 270 15.17 44.07 0.32
N CYS A 271 14.26 44.55 -0.51
CA CYS A 271 14.58 45.26 -1.73
C CYS A 271 15.42 46.48 -1.32
N CYS A 272 16.72 46.43 -1.57
CA CYS A 272 17.56 47.58 -1.49
C CYS A 272 17.02 48.66 -2.42
N GLY A 273 16.60 49.76 -1.80
CA GLY A 273 16.23 50.96 -2.50
C GLY A 273 17.37 51.47 -3.38
N ALA A 274 17.03 51.83 -4.60
CA ALA A 274 17.88 52.65 -5.46
C ALA A 274 18.04 54.03 -4.83
N ALA A 275 19.28 54.42 -4.65
CA ALA A 275 19.59 55.81 -4.41
C ALA A 275 20.23 56.36 -5.68
N ALA A 276 19.62 57.49 -6.13
CA ALA A 276 20.10 58.56 -6.98
C ALA A 276 21.29 58.32 -7.95
#